data_875407818528036d07abd7d4271e889a
#
_entry.id   875407818528036d07abd7d4271e889a
#
_cell.length_a   1.000
_cell.length_b   1.000
_cell.length_c   1.000
_cell.angle_alpha   90.00
_cell.angle_beta   90.00
_cell.angle_gamma   90.00
#
_symmetry.space_group_name_H-M   'P 1'
#
loop_
_entity.id
_entity.type
_entity.pdbx_description
1 polymer ?
#
loop_
_entity_poly.entity_id
_entity_poly.type
_entity_poly.pdbx_seq_one_letter_code
_entity_poly.pdbx_strand_id
1 'polypeptide(L)'
;METLRAFVLLGAMLALVAPARAQDYPSRLIKLLQGFPPGGNVECVARLLAHEMSKTLGQTVIVEAKPGQAGSLAAEAVAGAEPDGYTLLVVSGAHPAAAAVYKRLKYDPVDGLAWISTASFYPFIICVRRDSRLKSLTDLMASARAAPGKVSSGTAGNGSISHMTTELLARLTAVQFLSVPYRGEAPAVTGLLIGDVDFVVATAVPLPFHMCVPARCARFPSPALPDGGIFRRFRPSPSRACRTLR
;
A
#
# COMPACT_ATOMS: atom_id res chain seq x y z
N MET A 1 -49.93 48.73 -19.51
CA MET A 1 -50.12 47.31 -19.09
C MET A 1 -48.93 46.43 -19.42
N GLU A 2 -48.24 46.65 -20.53
CA GLU A 2 -47.06 45.82 -20.92
C GLU A 2 -45.84 46.05 -20.05
N THR A 3 -45.57 47.29 -19.63
CA THR A 3 -44.44 47.58 -18.73
C THR A 3 -44.58 46.92 -17.35
N LEU A 4 -45.78 46.82 -16.83
CA LEU A 4 -46.03 46.15 -15.54
C LEU A 4 -45.84 44.64 -15.64
N ARG A 5 -46.21 44.02 -16.79
CA ARG A 5 -45.97 42.59 -17.05
C ARG A 5 -44.48 42.29 -17.21
N ALA A 6 -43.70 43.17 -17.84
CA ALA A 6 -42.26 43.03 -17.96
C ALA A 6 -41.54 43.07 -16.60
N PHE A 7 -41.96 43.97 -15.71
CA PHE A 7 -41.41 44.05 -14.35
C PHE A 7 -41.75 42.80 -13.50
N VAL A 8 -42.98 42.28 -13.63
CA VAL A 8 -43.37 41.06 -12.92
C VAL A 8 -42.61 39.83 -13.43
N LEU A 9 -42.39 39.73 -14.75
CA LEU A 9 -41.60 38.63 -15.32
C LEU A 9 -40.12 38.72 -14.95
N LEU A 10 -39.53 39.92 -14.93
CA LEU A 10 -38.14 40.13 -14.51
C LEU A 10 -37.96 39.81 -13.01
N GLY A 11 -38.92 40.20 -12.16
CA GLY A 11 -38.94 39.88 -10.74
C GLY A 11 -39.08 38.38 -10.47
N ALA A 12 -39.93 37.69 -11.27
CA ALA A 12 -40.07 36.23 -11.17
C ALA A 12 -38.80 35.47 -11.63
N MET A 13 -38.09 36.02 -12.64
CA MET A 13 -36.81 35.43 -13.11
C MET A 13 -35.68 35.64 -12.09
N LEU A 14 -35.63 36.76 -11.38
CA LEU A 14 -34.67 36.99 -10.30
C LEU A 14 -34.95 36.14 -9.05
N ALA A 15 -36.20 35.80 -8.77
CA ALA A 15 -36.58 34.95 -7.64
C ALA A 15 -36.20 33.46 -7.85
N LEU A 16 -35.92 33.04 -9.09
CA LEU A 16 -35.48 31.69 -9.42
C LEU A 16 -33.96 31.45 -9.27
N VAL A 17 -33.17 32.49 -8.98
CA VAL A 17 -31.76 32.36 -8.62
C VAL A 17 -31.70 32.02 -7.12
N ALA A 18 -32.15 30.79 -6.78
CA ALA A 18 -31.86 30.24 -5.48
C ALA A 18 -30.32 30.13 -5.35
N PRO A 19 -29.70 30.65 -4.27
CA PRO A 19 -28.29 30.48 -4.08
C PRO A 19 -28.00 28.96 -4.08
N ALA A 20 -27.26 28.50 -5.06
CA ALA A 20 -26.72 27.14 -5.08
C ALA A 20 -25.85 27.03 -3.82
N ARG A 21 -26.40 26.52 -2.73
CA ARG A 21 -25.60 26.15 -1.56
C ARG A 21 -24.71 25.04 -2.02
N ALA A 22 -23.42 25.31 -2.13
CA ALA A 22 -22.43 24.25 -2.22
C ALA A 22 -22.70 23.31 -1.04
N GLN A 23 -22.98 22.04 -1.34
CA GLN A 23 -23.16 21.05 -0.27
C GLN A 23 -21.87 21.00 0.51
N ASP A 24 -21.94 21.18 1.83
CA ASP A 24 -20.77 21.08 2.70
C ASP A 24 -20.17 19.68 2.52
N TYR A 25 -18.98 19.62 1.96
CA TYR A 25 -18.24 18.37 1.83
C TYR A 25 -17.29 18.23 3.02
N PRO A 26 -17.25 17.03 3.65
CA PRO A 26 -18.11 15.87 3.45
C PRO A 26 -19.39 15.92 4.28
N SER A 27 -20.54 15.57 3.70
CA SER A 27 -21.84 15.50 4.38
C SER A 27 -22.29 14.07 4.72
N ARG A 28 -21.53 13.05 4.29
CA ARG A 28 -21.81 11.63 4.49
C ARG A 28 -20.53 10.82 4.68
N LEU A 29 -20.68 9.55 5.03
CA LEU A 29 -19.60 8.59 5.22
C LEU A 29 -18.70 8.49 3.99
N ILE A 30 -17.38 8.47 4.21
CA ILE A 30 -16.36 8.26 3.19
C ILE A 30 -15.87 6.82 3.25
N LYS A 31 -15.75 6.19 2.09
CA LYS A 31 -15.17 4.84 1.93
C LYS A 31 -13.72 4.95 1.49
N LEU A 32 -12.83 4.29 2.22
CA LEU A 32 -11.42 4.18 1.89
C LEU A 32 -11.12 2.72 1.55
N LEU A 33 -11.07 2.41 0.24
CA LEU A 33 -10.81 1.07 -0.25
C LEU A 33 -9.31 0.76 -0.24
N GLN A 34 -8.98 -0.50 0.03
CA GLN A 34 -7.63 -1.03 -0.12
C GLN A 34 -7.67 -2.45 -0.73
N GLY A 35 -6.61 -2.83 -1.45
CA GLY A 35 -6.61 -4.01 -2.33
C GLY A 35 -5.94 -5.25 -1.77
N PHE A 36 -5.70 -5.36 -0.45
CA PHE A 36 -4.99 -6.47 0.16
C PHE A 36 -5.78 -7.08 1.32
N PRO A 37 -5.52 -8.34 1.69
CA PRO A 37 -6.14 -8.93 2.86
C PRO A 37 -5.85 -8.16 4.15
N PRO A 38 -6.74 -8.26 5.15
CA PRO A 38 -6.52 -7.67 6.47
C PRO A 38 -5.21 -8.15 7.13
N GLY A 39 -4.65 -7.31 8.02
CA GLY A 39 -3.42 -7.58 8.77
C GLY A 39 -2.13 -7.20 8.05
N GLY A 40 -2.20 -6.69 6.81
CA GLY A 40 -1.05 -6.21 6.07
C GLY A 40 -0.77 -4.72 6.29
N ASN A 41 0.39 -4.29 5.75
CA ASN A 41 0.85 -2.90 5.85
C ASN A 41 -0.14 -1.89 5.24
N VAL A 42 -0.73 -2.20 4.07
CA VAL A 42 -1.66 -1.29 3.38
C VAL A 42 -2.89 -1.02 4.25
N GLU A 43 -3.41 -2.04 4.94
CA GLU A 43 -4.51 -1.85 5.87
C GLU A 43 -4.12 -0.99 7.07
N CYS A 44 -2.93 -1.20 7.64
CA CYS A 44 -2.44 -0.39 8.75
C CYS A 44 -2.40 1.10 8.37
N VAL A 45 -1.83 1.42 7.21
CA VAL A 45 -1.80 2.79 6.68
C VAL A 45 -3.20 3.32 6.42
N ALA A 46 -4.08 2.52 5.80
CA ALA A 46 -5.46 2.92 5.52
C ALA A 46 -6.25 3.24 6.80
N ARG A 47 -6.10 2.42 7.87
CA ARG A 47 -6.76 2.67 9.15
C ARG A 47 -6.24 3.91 9.86
N LEU A 48 -4.94 4.17 9.81
CA LEU A 48 -4.35 5.40 10.36
C LEU A 48 -4.88 6.63 9.62
N LEU A 49 -4.89 6.58 8.29
CA LEU A 49 -5.46 7.66 7.46
C LEU A 49 -6.94 7.86 7.76
N ALA A 50 -7.74 6.78 7.79
CA ALA A 50 -9.17 6.86 8.07
C ALA A 50 -9.44 7.49 9.44
N HIS A 51 -8.65 7.15 10.45
CA HIS A 51 -8.75 7.72 11.79
C HIS A 51 -8.48 9.23 11.81
N GLU A 52 -7.38 9.67 11.22
CA GLU A 52 -7.02 11.09 11.18
C GLU A 52 -7.95 11.90 10.26
N MET A 53 -8.34 11.34 9.12
CA MET A 53 -9.31 11.96 8.23
C MET A 53 -10.68 12.13 8.92
N SER A 54 -11.15 11.12 9.67
CA SER A 54 -12.42 11.23 10.38
C SER A 54 -12.41 12.37 11.40
N LYS A 55 -11.30 12.57 12.10
CA LYS A 55 -11.14 13.71 13.04
C LYS A 55 -11.16 15.05 12.34
N THR A 56 -10.41 15.15 11.24
CA THR A 56 -10.25 16.43 10.52
C THR A 56 -11.49 16.83 9.76
N LEU A 57 -12.16 15.85 9.12
CA LEU A 57 -13.31 16.08 8.26
C LEU A 57 -14.65 16.07 9.01
N GLY A 58 -14.67 15.67 10.28
CA GLY A 58 -15.90 15.56 11.08
C GLY A 58 -16.89 14.50 10.58
N GLN A 59 -16.45 13.61 9.68
CA GLN A 59 -17.26 12.54 9.11
C GLN A 59 -16.58 11.19 9.26
N THR A 60 -17.36 10.13 9.35
CA THR A 60 -16.83 8.78 9.48
C THR A 60 -16.13 8.35 8.19
N VAL A 61 -14.89 7.88 8.30
CA VAL A 61 -14.15 7.23 7.22
C VAL A 61 -13.99 5.75 7.55
N ILE A 62 -14.55 4.87 6.71
CA ILE A 62 -14.45 3.41 6.88
C ILE A 62 -13.44 2.81 5.92
N VAL A 63 -12.68 1.82 6.38
CA VAL A 63 -11.76 1.07 5.54
C VAL A 63 -12.42 -0.21 5.05
N GLU A 64 -12.49 -0.37 3.73
CA GLU A 64 -12.99 -1.58 3.07
C GLU A 64 -11.84 -2.31 2.36
N ALA A 65 -11.70 -3.62 2.64
CA ALA A 65 -10.73 -4.46 1.94
C ALA A 65 -11.39 -5.13 0.72
N LYS A 66 -10.81 -4.94 -0.46
CA LYS A 66 -11.22 -5.63 -1.70
C LYS A 66 -10.01 -6.32 -2.32
N PRO A 67 -9.54 -7.43 -1.74
CA PRO A 67 -8.29 -8.07 -2.14
C PRO A 67 -8.40 -8.77 -3.49
N GLY A 68 -7.27 -8.78 -4.22
CA GLY A 68 -7.11 -9.54 -5.46
C GLY A 68 -6.30 -8.80 -6.52
N GLN A 69 -5.65 -9.58 -7.39
CA GLN A 69 -4.84 -9.09 -8.51
C GLN A 69 -3.85 -7.98 -8.12
N ALA A 70 -3.10 -8.18 -7.03
CA ALA A 70 -2.16 -7.18 -6.48
C ALA A 70 -2.80 -5.80 -6.18
N GLY A 71 -4.08 -5.79 -5.80
CA GLY A 71 -4.84 -4.57 -5.47
C GLY A 71 -5.66 -3.99 -6.62
N SER A 72 -5.56 -4.54 -7.83
CA SER A 72 -6.26 -4.01 -9.00
C SER A 72 -7.78 -4.08 -8.89
N LEU A 73 -8.34 -5.07 -8.15
CA LEU A 73 -9.79 -5.16 -7.96
C LEU A 73 -10.35 -3.99 -7.11
N ALA A 74 -9.58 -3.50 -6.16
CA ALA A 74 -9.96 -2.30 -5.41
C ALA A 74 -9.86 -1.05 -6.29
N ALA A 75 -8.79 -0.95 -7.09
CA ALA A 75 -8.60 0.16 -8.01
C ALA A 75 -9.69 0.21 -9.09
N GLU A 76 -10.07 -0.93 -9.67
CA GLU A 76 -11.20 -1.03 -10.61
C GLU A 76 -12.52 -0.53 -9.97
N ALA A 77 -12.77 -0.92 -8.72
CA ALA A 77 -13.98 -0.50 -8.02
C ALA A 77 -14.02 1.01 -7.77
N VAL A 78 -12.87 1.65 -7.49
CA VAL A 78 -12.80 3.10 -7.28
C VAL A 78 -12.85 3.85 -8.61
N ALA A 79 -12.18 3.35 -9.65
CA ALA A 79 -12.24 3.94 -10.99
C ALA A 79 -13.66 3.92 -11.59
N GLY A 80 -14.48 2.94 -11.22
CA GLY A 80 -15.90 2.86 -11.61
C GLY A 80 -16.89 3.56 -10.65
N ALA A 81 -16.40 4.16 -9.57
CA ALA A 81 -17.25 4.89 -8.62
C ALA A 81 -17.50 6.34 -9.08
N GLU A 82 -18.54 6.97 -8.51
CA GLU A 82 -18.79 8.40 -8.76
C GLU A 82 -17.61 9.24 -8.28
N PRO A 83 -17.12 10.21 -9.08
CA PRO A 83 -15.97 11.06 -8.75
C PRO A 83 -16.33 12.20 -7.80
N ASP A 84 -17.07 11.91 -6.73
CA ASP A 84 -17.63 12.84 -5.77
C ASP A 84 -16.80 12.99 -4.48
N GLY A 85 -15.64 12.29 -4.40
CA GLY A 85 -14.74 12.32 -3.26
C GLY A 85 -15.13 11.41 -2.09
N TYR A 86 -16.23 10.67 -2.17
CA TYR A 86 -16.67 9.77 -1.09
C TYR A 86 -16.15 8.34 -1.22
N THR A 87 -15.54 8.00 -2.35
CA THR A 87 -14.88 6.70 -2.55
C THR A 87 -13.41 6.93 -2.87
N LEU A 88 -12.55 6.60 -1.94
CA LEU A 88 -11.11 6.79 -2.01
C LEU A 88 -10.38 5.46 -2.08
N LEU A 89 -9.15 5.47 -2.56
CA LEU A 89 -8.29 4.30 -2.69
C LEU A 89 -6.94 4.51 -2.02
N VAL A 90 -6.50 3.55 -1.21
CA VAL A 90 -5.10 3.44 -0.81
C VAL A 90 -4.43 2.38 -1.67
N VAL A 91 -3.48 2.81 -2.49
CA VAL A 91 -2.65 1.92 -3.30
C VAL A 91 -1.27 1.72 -2.68
N SER A 92 -0.64 0.62 -3.00
CA SER A 92 0.77 0.36 -2.71
C SER A 92 1.61 0.46 -3.98
N GLY A 93 2.94 0.34 -3.85
CA GLY A 93 3.84 0.21 -5.01
C GLY A 93 3.52 -0.97 -5.95
N ALA A 94 2.62 -1.87 -5.56
CA ALA A 94 2.13 -2.93 -6.43
C ALA A 94 1.18 -2.41 -7.54
N HIS A 95 0.59 -1.22 -7.40
CA HIS A 95 -0.33 -0.69 -8.40
C HIS A 95 0.35 -0.44 -9.77
N PRO A 96 1.46 0.31 -9.87
CA PRO A 96 2.18 0.43 -11.14
C PRO A 96 2.76 -0.90 -11.62
N ALA A 97 3.12 -1.78 -10.70
CA ALA A 97 3.59 -3.13 -11.02
C ALA A 97 2.49 -3.99 -11.64
N ALA A 98 1.27 -3.92 -11.10
CA ALA A 98 0.11 -4.60 -11.67
C ALA A 98 -0.19 -4.12 -13.08
N ALA A 99 -0.06 -2.82 -13.35
CA ALA A 99 -0.21 -2.25 -14.69
C ALA A 99 0.77 -2.86 -15.71
N ALA A 100 2.00 -3.16 -15.29
CA ALA A 100 3.01 -3.77 -16.15
C ALA A 100 2.80 -5.29 -16.35
N VAL A 101 2.22 -5.99 -15.36
CA VAL A 101 2.08 -7.45 -15.36
C VAL A 101 0.75 -7.91 -15.95
N TYR A 102 -0.34 -7.23 -15.64
CA TYR A 102 -1.67 -7.62 -16.09
C TYR A 102 -2.02 -6.99 -17.45
N LYS A 103 -2.12 -7.81 -18.47
CA LYS A 103 -2.38 -7.38 -19.86
C LYS A 103 -3.77 -6.75 -20.08
N ARG A 104 -4.73 -6.99 -19.20
CA ARG A 104 -6.11 -6.52 -19.32
C ARG A 104 -6.62 -6.05 -17.96
N LEU A 105 -6.36 -4.79 -17.64
CA LEU A 105 -7.04 -4.08 -16.56
C LEU A 105 -8.33 -3.48 -17.13
N LYS A 106 -9.39 -3.44 -16.32
CA LYS A 106 -10.68 -2.83 -16.70
C LYS A 106 -10.75 -1.32 -16.37
N TYR A 107 -9.62 -0.73 -16.04
CA TYR A 107 -9.46 0.70 -15.76
C TYR A 107 -8.10 1.15 -16.27
N ASP A 108 -7.95 2.45 -16.52
CA ASP A 108 -6.65 3.04 -16.82
C ASP A 108 -5.88 3.21 -15.48
N PRO A 109 -4.71 2.54 -15.32
CA PRO A 109 -3.96 2.61 -14.08
C PRO A 109 -3.24 3.95 -13.84
N VAL A 110 -3.16 4.82 -14.84
CA VAL A 110 -2.50 6.14 -14.77
C VAL A 110 -3.54 7.24 -14.70
N ASP A 111 -4.42 7.30 -15.69
CA ASP A 111 -5.37 8.41 -15.86
C ASP A 111 -6.79 8.10 -15.36
N GLY A 112 -7.08 6.83 -15.03
CA GLY A 112 -8.39 6.42 -14.52
C GLY A 112 -8.63 6.75 -13.03
N LEU A 113 -7.65 7.36 -12.34
CA LEU A 113 -7.72 7.71 -10.92
C LEU A 113 -7.19 9.13 -10.70
N ALA A 114 -7.89 9.91 -9.90
CA ALA A 114 -7.41 11.22 -9.44
C ALA A 114 -6.43 11.05 -8.26
N TRP A 115 -5.14 11.25 -8.51
CA TRP A 115 -4.09 11.11 -7.49
C TRP A 115 -4.08 12.29 -6.53
N ILE A 116 -4.16 12.01 -5.21
CA ILE A 116 -4.23 13.04 -4.18
C ILE A 116 -2.85 13.29 -3.58
N SER A 117 -2.22 12.25 -3.00
CA SER A 117 -0.93 12.39 -2.31
C SER A 117 -0.29 11.05 -2.03
N THR A 118 1.02 11.06 -1.74
CA THR A 118 1.72 9.93 -1.16
C THR A 118 1.53 9.92 0.35
N ALA A 119 0.90 8.86 0.86
CA ALA A 119 0.55 8.74 2.27
C ALA A 119 1.72 8.30 3.16
N SER A 120 2.61 7.45 2.66
CA SER A 120 3.76 6.93 3.42
C SER A 120 4.88 6.44 2.54
N PHE A 121 6.09 6.44 3.09
CA PHE A 121 7.28 5.81 2.53
C PHE A 121 7.89 4.85 3.54
N TYR A 122 8.24 3.65 3.08
CA TYR A 122 8.93 2.66 3.90
C TYR A 122 9.88 1.81 3.06
N PRO A 123 11.05 1.43 3.60
CA PRO A 123 11.95 0.52 2.92
C PRO A 123 11.45 -0.91 2.99
N PHE A 124 11.83 -1.72 2.00
CA PHE A 124 11.75 -3.16 2.08
C PHE A 124 12.98 -3.73 2.78
N ILE A 125 12.78 -4.80 3.54
CA ILE A 125 13.84 -5.55 4.21
C ILE A 125 13.73 -7.03 3.83
N ILE A 126 14.87 -7.69 3.76
CA ILE A 126 14.92 -9.15 3.63
C ILE A 126 14.92 -9.71 5.05
N CYS A 127 13.93 -10.53 5.36
CA CYS A 127 13.78 -11.19 6.64
C CYS A 127 14.07 -12.67 6.50
N VAL A 128 14.81 -13.21 7.45
CA VAL A 128 15.05 -14.64 7.65
C VAL A 128 14.74 -15.02 9.08
N ARG A 129 14.51 -16.30 9.36
CA ARG A 129 14.39 -16.74 10.76
C ARG A 129 15.67 -16.51 11.53
N ARG A 130 15.56 -16.23 12.81
CA ARG A 130 16.71 -16.02 13.71
C ARG A 130 17.64 -17.23 13.77
N ASP A 131 17.09 -18.42 13.74
CA ASP A 131 17.80 -19.71 13.75
C ASP A 131 18.23 -20.18 12.35
N SER A 132 17.92 -19.44 11.29
CA SER A 132 18.35 -19.74 9.93
C SER A 132 19.88 -19.74 9.83
N ARG A 133 20.40 -20.61 8.95
CA ARG A 133 21.82 -20.60 8.51
C ARG A 133 22.20 -19.35 7.71
N LEU A 134 21.19 -18.67 7.15
CA LEU A 134 21.37 -17.44 6.37
C LEU A 134 21.53 -16.26 7.34
N LYS A 135 22.75 -15.77 7.56
CA LYS A 135 23.05 -14.68 8.51
C LYS A 135 23.34 -13.37 7.80
N SER A 136 23.62 -13.41 6.50
CA SER A 136 23.96 -12.26 5.68
C SER A 136 23.38 -12.40 4.28
N LEU A 137 23.34 -11.27 3.54
CA LEU A 137 23.00 -11.29 2.12
C LEU A 137 23.98 -12.16 1.32
N THR A 138 25.22 -12.18 1.73
CA THR A 138 26.27 -13.04 1.12
C THR A 138 25.92 -14.52 1.28
N ASP A 139 25.48 -14.96 2.48
CA ASP A 139 25.06 -16.33 2.72
C ASP A 139 23.84 -16.70 1.87
N LEU A 140 22.88 -15.79 1.76
CA LEU A 140 21.69 -15.98 0.92
C LEU A 140 22.09 -16.19 -0.55
N MET A 141 22.97 -15.33 -1.07
CA MET A 141 23.46 -15.43 -2.45
C MET A 141 24.30 -16.69 -2.68
N ALA A 142 25.18 -17.03 -1.73
CA ALA A 142 26.00 -18.25 -1.81
C ALA A 142 25.12 -19.51 -1.83
N SER A 143 24.10 -19.56 -0.95
CA SER A 143 23.15 -20.69 -0.90
C SER A 143 22.33 -20.82 -2.18
N ALA A 144 21.87 -19.68 -2.75
CA ALA A 144 21.12 -19.68 -3.99
C ALA A 144 21.97 -20.11 -5.21
N ARG A 145 23.26 -19.75 -5.23
CA ARG A 145 24.20 -20.20 -6.28
C ARG A 145 24.53 -21.69 -6.14
N ALA A 146 24.71 -22.18 -4.91
CA ALA A 146 25.03 -23.59 -4.64
C ALA A 146 23.85 -24.51 -5.00
N ALA A 147 22.62 -24.05 -4.88
CA ALA A 147 21.41 -24.82 -5.14
C ALA A 147 20.35 -23.94 -5.85
N PRO A 148 20.48 -23.72 -7.17
CA PRO A 148 19.55 -22.86 -7.92
C PRO A 148 18.10 -23.36 -7.80
N GLY A 149 17.17 -22.44 -7.52
CA GLY A 149 15.75 -22.75 -7.36
C GLY A 149 15.38 -23.53 -6.09
N LYS A 150 16.32 -23.73 -5.14
CA LYS A 150 16.03 -24.43 -3.87
C LYS A 150 15.82 -23.48 -2.69
N VAL A 151 16.40 -22.30 -2.74
CA VAL A 151 16.17 -21.26 -1.71
C VAL A 151 14.82 -20.61 -1.96
N SER A 152 13.91 -20.76 -1.01
CA SER A 152 12.52 -20.34 -1.14
C SER A 152 12.27 -18.93 -0.59
N SER A 153 11.50 -18.15 -1.33
CA SER A 153 11.06 -16.81 -0.96
C SER A 153 9.54 -16.73 -0.82
N GLY A 154 9.05 -16.39 0.36
CA GLY A 154 7.64 -16.09 0.54
C GLY A 154 7.29 -14.70 0.00
N THR A 155 6.26 -14.60 -0.83
CA THR A 155 5.79 -13.34 -1.43
C THR A 155 4.33 -13.08 -1.09
N ALA A 156 3.90 -11.82 -1.16
CA ALA A 156 2.51 -11.44 -0.89
C ALA A 156 1.55 -11.75 -2.06
N GLY A 157 1.96 -12.63 -2.95
CA GLY A 157 1.25 -13.05 -4.15
C GLY A 157 1.95 -12.61 -5.44
N ASN A 158 1.55 -13.23 -6.55
CA ASN A 158 2.11 -12.92 -7.87
C ASN A 158 1.81 -11.46 -8.25
N GLY A 159 2.83 -10.75 -8.77
CA GLY A 159 2.72 -9.33 -9.10
C GLY A 159 2.78 -8.39 -7.90
N SER A 160 2.89 -8.89 -6.66
CA SER A 160 3.14 -8.05 -5.49
C SER A 160 4.53 -7.43 -5.55
N ILE A 161 4.72 -6.33 -4.84
CA ILE A 161 6.03 -5.66 -4.80
C ILE A 161 7.11 -6.56 -4.17
N SER A 162 6.78 -7.40 -3.19
CA SER A 162 7.72 -8.38 -2.62
C SER A 162 8.14 -9.42 -3.65
N HIS A 163 7.21 -9.90 -4.49
CA HIS A 163 7.52 -10.80 -5.60
C HIS A 163 8.47 -10.12 -6.60
N MET A 164 8.14 -8.92 -7.06
CA MET A 164 8.96 -8.19 -8.01
C MET A 164 10.34 -7.83 -7.47
N THR A 165 10.43 -7.48 -6.18
CA THR A 165 11.71 -7.21 -5.52
C THR A 165 12.57 -8.47 -5.44
N THR A 166 11.96 -9.62 -5.16
CA THR A 166 12.67 -10.92 -5.16
C THR A 166 13.19 -11.27 -6.56
N GLU A 167 12.36 -11.10 -7.60
CA GLU A 167 12.74 -11.34 -8.99
C GLU A 167 13.84 -10.37 -9.46
N LEU A 168 13.74 -9.10 -9.08
CA LEU A 168 14.77 -8.11 -9.37
C LEU A 168 16.11 -8.47 -8.70
N LEU A 169 16.07 -8.89 -7.43
CA LEU A 169 17.25 -9.35 -6.71
C LEU A 169 17.87 -10.58 -7.42
N ALA A 170 17.04 -11.55 -7.78
CA ALA A 170 17.47 -12.76 -8.51
C ALA A 170 18.17 -12.39 -9.82
N ARG A 171 17.58 -11.49 -10.59
CA ARG A 171 18.13 -11.03 -11.87
C ARG A 171 19.44 -10.26 -11.73
N LEU A 172 19.51 -9.31 -10.78
CA LEU A 172 20.71 -8.50 -10.54
C LEU A 172 21.91 -9.31 -10.03
N THR A 173 21.64 -10.43 -9.32
CA THR A 173 22.68 -11.26 -8.71
C THR A 173 22.92 -12.58 -9.45
N ALA A 174 22.21 -12.78 -10.59
CA ALA A 174 22.27 -13.97 -11.40
C ALA A 174 22.07 -15.28 -10.60
N VAL A 175 21.07 -15.28 -9.70
CA VAL A 175 20.64 -16.44 -8.92
C VAL A 175 19.19 -16.80 -9.22
N GLN A 176 18.77 -17.99 -8.78
CA GLN A 176 17.37 -18.43 -8.89
C GLN A 176 16.82 -18.72 -7.50
N PHE A 177 15.67 -18.13 -7.19
CA PHE A 177 14.88 -18.42 -6.00
C PHE A 177 13.61 -19.20 -6.37
N LEU A 178 13.08 -19.97 -5.42
CA LEU A 178 11.75 -20.54 -5.51
C LEU A 178 10.75 -19.55 -4.93
N SER A 179 9.97 -18.89 -5.77
CA SER A 179 8.94 -17.97 -5.31
C SER A 179 7.69 -18.73 -4.84
N VAL A 180 7.28 -18.53 -3.58
CA VAL A 180 6.11 -19.15 -2.96
C VAL A 180 5.08 -18.05 -2.68
N PRO A 181 3.97 -17.99 -3.45
CA PRO A 181 2.98 -16.93 -3.31
C PRO A 181 2.01 -17.23 -2.16
N TYR A 182 1.85 -16.26 -1.26
CA TYR A 182 0.85 -16.24 -0.19
C TYR A 182 -0.26 -15.22 -0.51
N ARG A 183 -1.37 -15.30 0.24
CA ARG A 183 -2.47 -14.34 0.12
C ARG A 183 -2.21 -13.05 0.93
N GLY A 184 -1.03 -12.42 0.75
CA GLY A 184 -0.64 -11.20 1.45
C GLY A 184 0.65 -11.34 2.24
N GLU A 185 1.14 -10.20 2.80
CA GLU A 185 2.41 -10.14 3.52
C GLU A 185 2.37 -10.89 4.86
N ALA A 186 1.28 -10.75 5.63
CA ALA A 186 1.16 -11.39 6.94
C ALA A 186 1.21 -12.93 6.88
N PRO A 187 0.49 -13.62 5.97
CA PRO A 187 0.66 -15.07 5.75
C PRO A 187 2.07 -15.47 5.29
N ALA A 188 2.72 -14.65 4.44
CA ALA A 188 4.09 -14.94 4.01
C ALA A 188 5.09 -14.88 5.18
N VAL A 189 4.93 -13.89 6.06
CA VAL A 189 5.73 -13.80 7.30
C VAL A 189 5.45 -14.96 8.23
N THR A 190 4.20 -15.41 8.36
CA THR A 190 3.85 -16.61 9.12
C THR A 190 4.55 -17.84 8.54
N GLY A 191 4.52 -18.04 7.23
CA GLY A 191 5.24 -19.11 6.53
C GLY A 191 6.74 -19.09 6.82
N LEU A 192 7.36 -17.90 6.84
CA LEU A 192 8.75 -17.75 7.25
C LEU A 192 8.98 -18.22 8.69
N LEU A 193 8.13 -17.83 9.63
CA LEU A 193 8.28 -18.14 11.06
C LEU A 193 8.17 -19.63 11.35
N ILE A 194 7.29 -20.35 10.64
CA ILE A 194 7.13 -21.81 10.79
C ILE A 194 8.13 -22.62 9.93
N GLY A 195 8.86 -21.95 9.02
CA GLY A 195 9.92 -22.56 8.23
C GLY A 195 9.49 -23.11 6.87
N ASP A 196 8.31 -22.74 6.38
CA ASP A 196 7.86 -23.12 5.02
C ASP A 196 8.70 -22.47 3.93
N VAL A 197 9.26 -21.28 4.22
CA VAL A 197 10.14 -20.54 3.31
C VAL A 197 11.41 -20.08 4.02
N ASP A 198 12.49 -19.88 3.25
CA ASP A 198 13.81 -19.51 3.79
C ASP A 198 13.92 -18.02 4.10
N PHE A 199 13.26 -17.17 3.30
CA PHE A 199 13.23 -15.72 3.50
C PHE A 199 11.96 -15.09 2.96
N VAL A 200 11.69 -13.85 3.38
CA VAL A 200 10.64 -12.97 2.80
C VAL A 200 11.21 -11.58 2.58
N VAL A 201 10.73 -10.91 1.53
CA VAL A 201 10.89 -9.48 1.36
C VAL A 201 9.65 -8.83 1.98
N ALA A 202 9.83 -8.14 3.10
CA ALA A 202 8.76 -7.53 3.88
C ALA A 202 8.94 -6.02 3.99
N THR A 203 7.85 -5.32 4.33
CA THR A 203 7.89 -3.88 4.58
C THR A 203 8.42 -3.60 5.99
N ALA A 204 9.35 -2.63 6.10
CA ALA A 204 9.86 -2.19 7.39
C ALA A 204 8.93 -1.13 8.00
N VAL A 205 7.69 -1.50 8.26
CA VAL A 205 6.74 -0.63 8.97
C VAL A 205 6.78 -0.96 10.46
N PRO A 206 6.77 0.03 11.35
CA PRO A 206 6.44 -0.21 12.75
C PRO A 206 4.97 -0.65 12.81
N LEU A 207 4.74 -1.95 12.70
CA LEU A 207 3.44 -2.56 12.96
C LEU A 207 3.08 -2.31 14.43
N PRO A 208 1.79 -2.09 14.76
CA PRO A 208 1.35 -2.07 16.16
C PRO A 208 1.91 -3.29 16.90
N PHE A 209 2.36 -3.10 18.12
CA PHE A 209 3.21 -3.99 18.93
C PHE A 209 2.82 -5.49 18.98
N HIS A 210 1.56 -5.86 18.67
CA HIS A 210 1.12 -7.26 18.65
C HIS A 210 1.36 -7.97 17.32
N MET A 211 1.81 -7.24 16.28
CA MET A 211 2.25 -7.80 15.00
C MET A 211 3.71 -7.44 14.69
N CYS A 212 4.44 -6.85 15.63
CA CYS A 212 5.89 -6.89 15.55
C CYS A 212 6.28 -8.34 15.44
N VAL A 213 6.82 -8.71 14.29
CA VAL A 213 7.52 -9.98 14.13
C VAL A 213 8.40 -10.12 15.37
N PRO A 214 8.14 -11.10 16.25
CA PRO A 214 8.91 -11.23 17.48
C PRO A 214 10.38 -11.22 17.10
N ALA A 215 11.27 -10.78 17.97
CA ALA A 215 12.72 -10.59 17.77
C ALA A 215 13.48 -11.83 17.21
N ARG A 216 12.81 -12.66 16.44
CA ARG A 216 13.25 -13.88 15.79
C ARG A 216 13.67 -13.70 14.32
N CYS A 217 13.34 -12.55 13.70
CA CYS A 217 13.85 -12.23 12.36
C CYS A 217 15.20 -11.52 12.45
N ALA A 218 16.21 -12.07 11.76
CA ALA A 218 17.46 -11.37 11.56
C ALA A 218 17.28 -10.34 10.43
N ARG A 219 17.71 -9.10 10.67
CA ARG A 219 17.74 -8.05 9.65
C ARG A 219 19.12 -8.07 8.99
N PHE A 220 19.18 -8.23 7.69
CA PHE A 220 20.43 -8.04 6.97
C PHE A 220 20.76 -6.55 6.91
N PRO A 221 21.98 -6.13 7.27
CA PRO A 221 22.43 -4.79 6.96
C PRO A 221 22.44 -4.65 5.42
N SER A 222 21.81 -3.60 4.90
CA SER A 222 21.91 -3.25 3.48
C SER A 222 23.39 -2.97 3.18
N PRO A 223 24.00 -3.60 2.18
CA PRO A 223 25.30 -3.17 1.72
C PRO A 223 25.16 -1.71 1.27
N ALA A 224 26.08 -0.85 1.70
CA ALA A 224 26.16 0.51 1.18
C ALA A 224 26.30 0.40 -0.34
N LEU A 225 25.29 0.82 -1.09
CA LEU A 225 25.42 1.02 -2.53
C LEU A 225 26.51 2.06 -2.74
N PRO A 226 27.43 1.88 -3.72
CA PRO A 226 28.44 2.87 -4.01
C PRO A 226 27.78 4.23 -4.27
N ASP A 227 28.40 5.27 -3.76
CA ASP A 227 27.91 6.64 -3.78
C ASP A 227 27.49 7.07 -5.19
N GLY A 228 26.19 7.29 -5.39
CA GLY A 228 25.61 7.73 -6.67
C GLY A 228 24.10 7.61 -6.79
N GLY A 229 23.43 6.92 -5.93
CA GLY A 229 21.96 6.69 -5.99
C GLY A 229 21.22 7.30 -4.82
N ILE A 230 20.20 8.00 -5.12
CA ILE A 230 19.04 8.64 -4.47
C ILE A 230 18.66 8.21 -3.01
N PHE A 231 19.47 7.49 -2.27
CA PHE A 231 19.23 7.16 -0.87
C PHE A 231 20.13 7.95 0.07
N ARG A 232 19.73 9.20 0.39
CA ARG A 232 20.25 9.89 1.59
C ARG A 232 19.98 9.00 2.80
N ARG A 233 21.02 8.78 3.60
CA ARG A 233 20.98 8.09 4.90
C ARG A 233 19.81 8.63 5.73
N PHE A 234 18.74 7.84 5.86
CA PHE A 234 17.73 8.07 6.87
C PHE A 234 18.32 7.58 8.19
N ARG A 235 18.91 8.49 9.00
CA ARG A 235 19.12 8.23 10.43
C ARG A 235 17.73 8.21 11.06
N PRO A 236 17.28 7.10 11.68
CA PRO A 236 16.10 7.16 12.52
C PRO A 236 16.45 8.08 13.69
N SER A 237 15.84 9.25 13.74
CA SER A 237 15.77 10.05 14.96
C SER A 237 15.15 9.16 16.04
N PRO A 238 15.68 9.13 17.28
CA PRO A 238 15.01 8.47 18.37
C PRO A 238 13.76 9.29 18.67
N SER A 239 12.68 8.95 17.97
CA SER A 239 11.43 9.68 18.05
C SER A 239 10.78 9.51 19.42
N ARG A 240 10.43 10.64 20.01
CA ARG A 240 9.60 10.82 21.22
C ARG A 240 8.22 10.12 21.13
N ALA A 241 7.89 9.46 20.04
CA ALA A 241 6.61 8.81 19.80
C ALA A 241 6.37 7.51 20.59
N CYS A 242 7.36 7.01 21.32
CA CYS A 242 7.23 5.76 22.08
C CYS A 242 6.87 5.95 23.57
N ARG A 243 6.53 7.17 24.02
CA ARG A 243 6.33 7.46 25.46
C ARG A 243 4.90 7.78 25.89
N THR A 244 3.94 7.75 25.02
CA THR A 244 2.56 8.14 25.38
C THR A 244 1.52 7.16 24.87
N LEU A 245 1.56 5.93 25.34
CA LEU A 245 0.39 5.05 25.45
C LEU A 245 0.73 3.99 26.50
N ARG A 246 0.55 4.39 27.75
CA ARG A 246 0.20 3.48 28.86
C ARG A 246 -1.28 3.61 29.13
#